data_69ea72f84f96c7c2d598e99101021ca6
#
_entry.id   69ea72f84f96c7c2d598e99101021ca6
#
_cell.length_a   1.000
_cell.length_b   1.000
_cell.length_c   1.000
_cell.angle_alpha   90.00
_cell.angle_beta   90.00
_cell.angle_gamma   90.00
#
_symmetry.space_group_name_H-M   'P 1'
#
loop_
_entity.id
_entity.type
_entity.pdbx_description
1 polymer ?
#
loop_
_entity_poly.entity_id
_entity_poly.type
_entity_poly.pdbx_seq_one_letter_code
_entity_poly.pdbx_strand_id
1 'polypeptide(L)'
;VRAEIPKAKTSDIAFDATLRAAAPYQKARPSNGCAVVIRKDDLRSKVREKRTGNIFLFVVDASGSMGARERMKTVKGVIFKILLDAYQKRDRVGMIAFRKKQAEVLLPVTRSVDFAQKKLASMPTGGKTPLAKGLLKAEDVLDMLYRQDPAQDPVVILITDGRATSPL
;
A
#
# COMPACT_ATOMS: atom_id res chain seq x y z
N VAL A 1 10.87 -3.97 18.00
CA VAL A 1 10.58 -2.55 18.31
C VAL A 1 11.91 -1.87 18.51
N ARG A 2 12.24 -0.93 17.66
CA ARG A 2 13.44 -0.09 17.81
C ARG A 2 13.15 1.02 18.82
N ALA A 3 14.13 1.38 19.65
CA ALA A 3 13.98 2.43 20.63
C ALA A 3 15.05 3.51 20.38
N GLU A 4 14.67 4.79 20.47
CA GLU A 4 15.54 5.93 20.25
C GLU A 4 15.43 6.94 21.40
N ILE A 5 16.41 7.85 21.52
CA ILE A 5 16.36 8.96 22.46
C ILE A 5 15.22 9.91 22.02
N PRO A 6 14.28 10.26 22.89
CA PRO A 6 13.15 11.10 22.51
C PRO A 6 13.61 12.50 22.09
N LYS A 7 13.21 12.94 20.89
CA LYS A 7 13.52 14.27 20.33
C LYS A 7 12.56 15.37 20.83
N ALA A 8 11.45 14.99 21.46
CA ALA A 8 10.41 15.87 21.99
C ALA A 8 9.68 15.21 23.17
N LYS A 9 8.71 15.91 23.78
CA LYS A 9 7.86 15.36 24.85
C LYS A 9 7.02 14.21 24.31
N THR A 10 7.52 12.98 24.44
CA THR A 10 6.88 11.76 23.90
C THR A 10 6.04 11.07 24.94
N SER A 11 4.82 10.70 24.55
CA SER A 11 3.91 9.89 25.36
C SER A 11 4.15 8.37 25.24
N ASP A 12 4.92 7.92 24.24
CA ASP A 12 5.13 6.48 23.93
C ASP A 12 6.53 6.02 24.36
N ILE A 13 6.68 5.77 25.67
CA ILE A 13 7.95 5.36 26.26
C ILE A 13 8.20 3.86 26.05
N ALA A 14 9.41 3.51 25.59
CA ALA A 14 9.91 2.16 25.51
C ALA A 14 10.43 1.71 26.89
N PHE A 15 9.57 1.13 27.71
CA PHE A 15 9.87 0.85 29.12
C PHE A 15 11.11 -0.04 29.30
N ASP A 16 11.20 -1.16 28.57
CA ASP A 16 12.33 -2.07 28.59
C ASP A 16 13.65 -1.37 28.21
N ALA A 17 13.67 -0.61 27.14
CA ALA A 17 14.86 0.13 26.69
C ALA A 17 15.25 1.23 27.67
N THR A 18 14.29 1.88 28.33
CA THR A 18 14.52 2.89 29.38
C THR A 18 15.16 2.26 30.62
N LEU A 19 14.65 1.11 31.06
CA LEU A 19 15.24 0.38 32.17
C LEU A 19 16.67 -0.07 31.88
N ARG A 20 16.93 -0.61 30.69
CA ARG A 20 18.27 -0.99 30.25
C ARG A 20 19.24 0.21 30.21
N ALA A 21 18.76 1.35 29.77
CA ALA A 21 19.58 2.58 29.75
C ALA A 21 19.87 3.09 31.17
N ALA A 22 18.95 2.93 32.11
CA ALA A 22 19.13 3.34 33.51
C ALA A 22 20.01 2.38 34.33
N ALA A 23 20.02 1.09 33.98
CA ALA A 23 20.65 0.01 34.77
C ALA A 23 22.14 0.25 35.13
N PRO A 24 23.03 0.69 34.24
CA PRO A 24 24.45 0.91 34.54
C PRO A 24 24.70 1.94 35.63
N TYR A 25 23.76 2.89 35.79
CA TYR A 25 23.92 4.05 36.65
C TYR A 25 23.28 3.88 38.04
N GLN A 26 22.59 2.77 38.32
CA GLN A 26 21.84 2.57 39.57
C GLN A 26 22.73 2.61 40.81
N LYS A 27 23.95 2.04 40.76
CA LYS A 27 24.88 2.03 41.88
C LYS A 27 25.35 3.42 42.31
N ALA A 28 25.36 4.38 41.37
CA ALA A 28 25.80 5.78 41.60
C ALA A 28 24.64 6.74 41.92
N ARG A 29 23.38 6.25 41.91
CA ARG A 29 22.20 7.08 42.14
C ARG A 29 21.62 6.86 43.53
N PRO A 30 21.28 7.88 44.30
CA PRO A 30 20.58 7.73 45.56
C PRO A 30 19.18 7.15 45.33
N SER A 31 18.86 6.04 45.99
CA SER A 31 17.63 5.27 45.70
C SER A 31 16.35 5.87 46.27
N ASN A 32 16.40 6.79 47.21
CA ASN A 32 15.26 7.41 47.89
C ASN A 32 14.05 6.46 48.08
N GLY A 33 14.32 5.18 48.39
CA GLY A 33 13.30 4.16 48.56
C GLY A 33 12.73 3.54 47.27
N CYS A 34 13.17 3.99 46.07
CA CYS A 34 12.77 3.40 44.81
C CYS A 34 13.71 2.27 44.37
N ALA A 35 13.16 1.16 43.87
CA ALA A 35 13.94 0.01 43.37
C ALA A 35 14.79 0.40 42.13
N VAL A 36 14.34 1.33 41.30
CA VAL A 36 15.04 1.85 40.11
C VAL A 36 14.84 3.35 40.00
N VAL A 37 15.93 4.10 39.83
CA VAL A 37 15.90 5.55 39.64
C VAL A 37 16.11 5.86 38.15
N ILE A 38 15.06 6.38 37.50
CA ILE A 38 15.08 6.76 36.10
C ILE A 38 15.25 8.29 35.98
N ARG A 39 16.20 8.73 35.17
CA ARG A 39 16.40 10.15 34.82
C ARG A 39 15.94 10.42 33.41
N LYS A 40 15.77 11.70 33.06
CA LYS A 40 15.33 12.11 31.70
C LYS A 40 16.23 11.56 30.59
N ASP A 41 17.53 11.47 30.83
CA ASP A 41 18.52 10.98 29.85
C ASP A 41 18.42 9.46 29.60
N ASP A 42 17.78 8.72 30.50
CA ASP A 42 17.54 7.29 30.36
C ASP A 42 16.33 7.00 29.48
N LEU A 43 15.44 7.98 29.28
CA LEU A 43 14.21 7.78 28.56
C LEU A 43 14.48 7.33 27.11
N ARG A 44 13.73 6.36 26.67
CA ARG A 44 13.72 5.84 25.29
C ARG A 44 12.29 5.82 24.78
N SER A 45 12.08 6.32 23.57
CA SER A 45 10.79 6.27 22.88
C SER A 45 10.71 5.06 21.96
N LYS A 46 9.50 4.49 21.83
CA LYS A 46 9.25 3.43 20.86
C LYS A 46 9.24 4.01 19.46
N VAL A 47 10.08 3.47 18.57
CA VAL A 47 9.97 3.70 17.14
C VAL A 47 9.02 2.63 16.59
N ARG A 48 7.83 3.06 16.24
CA ARG A 48 6.85 2.19 15.60
C ARG A 48 7.06 2.24 14.09
N GLU A 49 7.71 1.25 13.53
CA GLU A 49 7.70 1.04 12.09
C GLU A 49 6.29 0.59 11.68
N LYS A 50 5.56 1.48 11.03
CA LYS A 50 4.29 1.15 10.42
C LYS A 50 4.61 0.33 9.16
N ARG A 51 4.53 -0.98 9.22
CA ARG A 51 4.57 -1.82 8.03
C ARG A 51 3.27 -1.59 7.24
N THR A 52 3.26 -0.54 6.45
CA THR A 52 2.27 -0.34 5.41
C THR A 52 2.64 -1.30 4.27
N GLY A 53 1.76 -2.23 3.95
CA GLY A 53 1.93 -3.05 2.74
C GLY A 53 1.92 -2.14 1.51
N ASN A 54 2.58 -2.55 0.44
CA ASN A 54 2.58 -1.83 -0.83
C ASN A 54 1.16 -1.74 -1.42
N ILE A 55 0.95 -0.77 -2.30
CA ILE A 55 -0.26 -0.67 -3.11
C ILE A 55 0.11 -0.91 -4.57
N PHE A 56 -0.52 -1.89 -5.19
CA PHE A 56 -0.40 -2.15 -6.62
C PHE A 56 -1.68 -1.71 -7.31
N LEU A 57 -1.58 -0.67 -8.15
CA LEU A 57 -2.69 -0.17 -8.95
C LEU A 57 -2.50 -0.61 -10.41
N PHE A 58 -3.30 -1.56 -10.85
CA PHE A 58 -3.31 -2.03 -12.22
C PHE A 58 -4.17 -1.13 -13.09
N VAL A 59 -3.62 -0.66 -14.21
CA VAL A 59 -4.33 0.11 -15.24
C VAL A 59 -4.33 -0.73 -16.50
N VAL A 60 -5.47 -1.31 -16.81
CA VAL A 60 -5.59 -2.43 -17.78
C VAL A 60 -6.40 -2.03 -18.99
N ASP A 61 -5.83 -2.24 -20.15
CA ASP A 61 -6.55 -2.14 -21.42
C ASP A 61 -7.52 -3.31 -21.58
N ALA A 62 -8.80 -3.02 -21.53
CA ALA A 62 -9.88 -3.97 -21.74
C ALA A 62 -10.49 -3.88 -23.16
N SER A 63 -9.80 -3.27 -24.12
CA SER A 63 -10.26 -3.13 -25.51
C SER A 63 -10.40 -4.47 -26.24
N GLY A 64 -11.13 -4.47 -27.36
CA GLY A 64 -11.60 -5.71 -28.02
C GLY A 64 -10.80 -6.18 -29.22
N SER A 65 -9.47 -5.99 -29.28
CA SER A 65 -8.68 -6.56 -30.39
C SER A 65 -8.72 -8.10 -30.38
N MET A 66 -8.66 -8.73 -31.59
CA MET A 66 -8.49 -10.18 -31.69
C MET A 66 -7.25 -10.60 -30.87
N GLY A 67 -7.41 -11.49 -29.95
CA GLY A 67 -6.38 -11.85 -28.94
C GLY A 67 -6.53 -11.17 -27.58
N ALA A 68 -7.39 -10.13 -27.48
CA ALA A 68 -7.66 -9.48 -26.17
C ALA A 68 -8.25 -10.45 -25.15
N ARG A 69 -9.03 -11.44 -25.56
CA ARG A 69 -9.60 -12.46 -24.66
C ARG A 69 -8.52 -13.34 -24.03
N GLU A 70 -7.56 -13.82 -24.84
CA GLU A 70 -6.48 -14.66 -24.32
C GLU A 70 -5.51 -13.85 -23.45
N ARG A 71 -5.11 -12.66 -23.89
CA ARG A 71 -4.32 -11.74 -23.09
C ARG A 71 -5.01 -11.40 -21.78
N MET A 72 -6.33 -11.17 -21.81
CA MET A 72 -7.11 -10.86 -20.62
C MET A 72 -7.17 -12.04 -19.64
N LYS A 73 -7.22 -13.26 -20.10
CA LYS A 73 -7.10 -14.44 -19.21
C LYS A 73 -5.75 -14.46 -18.51
N THR A 74 -4.67 -14.22 -19.27
CA THR A 74 -3.31 -14.14 -18.72
C THR A 74 -3.19 -13.01 -17.71
N VAL A 75 -3.67 -11.80 -18.05
CA VAL A 75 -3.66 -10.63 -17.15
C VAL A 75 -4.44 -10.89 -15.87
N LYS A 76 -5.64 -11.46 -15.96
CA LYS A 76 -6.44 -11.86 -14.80
C LYS A 76 -5.69 -12.86 -13.92
N GLY A 77 -5.02 -13.84 -14.52
CA GLY A 77 -4.21 -14.82 -13.80
C GLY A 77 -3.04 -14.20 -13.06
N VAL A 78 -2.31 -13.27 -13.71
CA VAL A 78 -1.20 -12.55 -13.10
C VAL A 78 -1.68 -11.67 -11.94
N ILE A 79 -2.76 -10.89 -12.14
CA ILE A 79 -3.32 -10.04 -11.07
C ILE A 79 -3.77 -10.91 -9.89
N PHE A 80 -4.42 -12.04 -10.16
CA PHE A 80 -4.86 -12.96 -9.12
C PHE A 80 -3.68 -13.56 -8.33
N LYS A 81 -2.61 -13.95 -9.03
CA LYS A 81 -1.38 -14.43 -8.38
C LYS A 81 -0.74 -13.37 -7.50
N ILE A 82 -0.64 -12.13 -8.00
CA ILE A 82 -0.13 -11.00 -7.20
C ILE A 82 -1.02 -10.75 -5.99
N LEU A 83 -2.34 -10.87 -6.11
CA LEU A 83 -3.27 -10.74 -4.98
C LEU A 83 -3.04 -11.80 -3.90
N LEU A 84 -2.79 -13.05 -4.29
CA LEU A 84 -2.46 -14.12 -3.34
C LEU A 84 -1.15 -13.84 -2.60
N ASP A 85 -0.11 -13.42 -3.33
CA ASP A 85 1.18 -13.06 -2.74
C ASP A 85 1.05 -11.80 -1.85
N ALA A 86 0.26 -10.83 -2.29
CA ALA A 86 -0.01 -9.59 -1.57
C ALA A 86 -0.75 -9.83 -0.25
N TYR A 87 -1.66 -10.79 -0.20
CA TYR A 87 -2.37 -11.17 1.02
C TYR A 87 -1.40 -11.58 2.14
N GLN A 88 -0.39 -12.39 1.80
CA GLN A 88 0.65 -12.80 2.76
C GLN A 88 1.52 -11.62 3.22
N LYS A 89 1.78 -10.67 2.33
CA LYS A 89 2.64 -9.49 2.58
C LYS A 89 1.87 -8.28 3.15
N ARG A 90 0.56 -8.37 3.33
CA ARG A 90 -0.34 -7.27 3.70
C ARG A 90 -0.42 -6.15 2.67
N ASP A 91 -0.05 -6.42 1.43
CA ASP A 91 -0.18 -5.49 0.32
C ASP A 91 -1.66 -5.31 -0.07
N ARG A 92 -1.94 -4.24 -0.81
CA ARG A 92 -3.28 -3.92 -1.34
C ARG A 92 -3.22 -3.85 -2.86
N VAL A 93 -4.29 -4.27 -3.50
CA VAL A 93 -4.40 -4.26 -4.96
C VAL A 93 -5.65 -3.53 -5.39
N GLY A 94 -5.49 -2.64 -6.37
CA GLY A 94 -6.58 -1.98 -7.06
C GLY A 94 -6.48 -2.20 -8.56
N MET A 95 -7.59 -2.03 -9.29
CA MET A 95 -7.60 -2.18 -10.74
C MET A 95 -8.54 -1.17 -11.39
N ILE A 96 -8.02 -0.50 -12.40
CA ILE A 96 -8.75 0.36 -13.32
C ILE A 96 -8.75 -0.34 -14.67
N ALA A 97 -9.89 -0.42 -15.32
CA ALA A 97 -9.98 -0.85 -16.70
C ALA A 97 -10.45 0.29 -17.60
N PHE A 98 -9.82 0.44 -18.74
CA PHE A 98 -10.24 1.40 -19.74
C PHE A 98 -10.64 0.70 -21.05
N ARG A 99 -11.80 1.11 -21.59
CA ARG A 99 -12.35 0.54 -22.82
C ARG A 99 -13.40 1.47 -23.45
N LYS A 100 -13.66 1.31 -24.74
CA LYS A 100 -14.63 2.12 -25.50
C LYS A 100 -14.29 3.62 -25.42
N LYS A 101 -14.97 4.36 -24.56
CA LYS A 101 -14.79 5.80 -24.31
C LYS A 101 -14.64 6.13 -22.82
N GLN A 102 -14.46 5.14 -21.95
CA GLN A 102 -14.50 5.31 -20.51
C GLN A 102 -13.37 4.54 -19.81
N ALA A 103 -13.02 5.02 -18.63
CA ALA A 103 -12.19 4.30 -17.66
C ALA A 103 -12.98 4.17 -16.35
N GLU A 104 -12.95 3.00 -15.75
CA GLU A 104 -13.69 2.70 -14.53
C GLU A 104 -12.82 1.95 -13.51
N VAL A 105 -13.03 2.21 -12.24
CA VAL A 105 -12.41 1.46 -11.15
C VAL A 105 -13.15 0.14 -11.01
N LEU A 106 -12.62 -0.93 -11.59
CA LEU A 106 -13.21 -2.27 -11.49
C LEU A 106 -12.99 -2.88 -10.12
N LEU A 107 -11.80 -2.65 -9.55
CA LEU A 107 -11.44 -3.13 -8.23
C LEU A 107 -10.94 -1.94 -7.41
N PRO A 108 -11.71 -1.45 -6.43
CA PRO A 108 -11.20 -0.52 -5.43
C PRO A 108 -10.01 -1.12 -4.68
N VAL A 109 -9.08 -0.30 -4.22
CA VAL A 109 -7.88 -0.76 -3.51
C VAL A 109 -8.28 -1.59 -2.27
N THR A 110 -7.98 -2.87 -2.31
CA THR A 110 -8.42 -3.85 -1.32
C THR A 110 -7.35 -4.87 -0.98
N ARG A 111 -7.51 -5.55 0.16
CA ARG A 111 -6.78 -6.77 0.55
C ARG A 111 -7.62 -8.04 0.39
N SER A 112 -8.89 -7.91 0.03
CA SER A 112 -9.80 -9.04 -0.09
C SER A 112 -9.58 -9.77 -1.41
N VAL A 113 -9.03 -10.98 -1.32
CA VAL A 113 -8.81 -11.87 -2.47
C VAL A 113 -10.13 -12.28 -3.09
N ASP A 114 -11.13 -12.63 -2.27
CA ASP A 114 -12.44 -13.07 -2.74
C ASP A 114 -13.18 -11.98 -3.52
N PHE A 115 -13.13 -10.74 -3.01
CA PHE A 115 -13.73 -9.59 -3.68
C PHE A 115 -13.04 -9.32 -5.02
N ALA A 116 -11.71 -9.37 -5.05
CA ALA A 116 -10.93 -9.18 -6.25
C ALA A 116 -11.21 -10.28 -7.29
N GLN A 117 -11.29 -11.54 -6.87
CA GLN A 117 -11.61 -12.66 -7.74
C GLN A 117 -12.98 -12.49 -8.43
N LYS A 118 -14.01 -12.13 -7.66
CA LYS A 118 -15.36 -11.87 -8.20
C LYS A 118 -15.34 -10.73 -9.24
N LYS A 119 -14.64 -9.63 -8.94
CA LYS A 119 -14.53 -8.48 -9.85
C LYS A 119 -13.73 -8.81 -11.12
N LEU A 120 -12.63 -9.53 -11.00
CA LEU A 120 -11.83 -10.00 -12.14
C LEU A 120 -12.63 -10.95 -13.04
N ALA A 121 -13.42 -11.84 -12.47
CA ALA A 121 -14.26 -12.77 -13.26
C ALA A 121 -15.28 -12.01 -14.11
N SER A 122 -15.92 -10.98 -13.57
CA SER A 122 -16.95 -10.18 -14.25
C SER A 122 -16.40 -9.08 -15.15
N MET A 123 -15.07 -8.95 -15.31
CA MET A 123 -14.46 -7.88 -16.10
C MET A 123 -14.89 -7.96 -17.57
N PRO A 124 -15.59 -6.94 -18.09
CA PRO A 124 -16.00 -6.90 -19.48
C PRO A 124 -14.84 -6.54 -20.41
N THR A 125 -14.85 -7.08 -21.62
CA THR A 125 -13.83 -6.81 -22.66
C THR A 125 -14.50 -6.29 -23.94
N GLY A 126 -13.80 -5.45 -24.69
CA GLY A 126 -14.24 -4.97 -26.02
C GLY A 126 -14.29 -3.46 -26.17
N GLY A 127 -14.11 -2.98 -27.38
CA GLY A 127 -14.19 -1.56 -27.80
C GLY A 127 -12.84 -0.93 -28.09
N LYS A 128 -12.82 0.41 -28.20
CA LYS A 128 -11.62 1.23 -28.44
C LYS A 128 -10.77 1.37 -27.18
N THR A 129 -9.54 1.86 -27.35
CA THR A 129 -8.52 2.02 -26.30
C THR A 129 -8.37 3.49 -25.89
N PRO A 130 -9.10 4.01 -24.91
CA PRO A 130 -8.94 5.37 -24.40
C PRO A 130 -7.86 5.44 -23.33
N LEU A 131 -6.60 5.28 -23.72
CA LEU A 131 -5.46 5.24 -22.80
C LEU A 131 -5.38 6.47 -21.89
N ALA A 132 -5.56 7.66 -22.44
CA ALA A 132 -5.50 8.91 -21.67
C ALA A 132 -6.53 8.93 -20.54
N LYS A 133 -7.76 8.45 -20.76
CA LYS A 133 -8.78 8.35 -19.70
C LYS A 133 -8.43 7.32 -18.64
N GLY A 134 -7.73 6.25 -19.03
CA GLY A 134 -7.18 5.28 -18.08
C GLY A 134 -6.17 5.92 -17.14
N LEU A 135 -5.26 6.73 -17.68
CA LEU A 135 -4.23 7.43 -16.88
C LEU A 135 -4.83 8.52 -15.99
N LEU A 136 -5.74 9.35 -16.50
CA LEU A 136 -6.45 10.35 -15.69
C LEU A 136 -7.23 9.70 -14.54
N LYS A 137 -7.86 8.55 -14.80
CA LYS A 137 -8.55 7.81 -13.74
C LYS A 137 -7.61 7.23 -12.69
N ALA A 138 -6.40 6.85 -13.12
CA ALA A 138 -5.36 6.41 -12.17
C ALA A 138 -4.88 7.57 -11.30
N GLU A 139 -4.70 8.76 -11.87
CA GLU A 139 -4.36 9.99 -11.14
C GLU A 139 -5.40 10.30 -10.07
N ASP A 140 -6.71 10.30 -10.40
CA ASP A 140 -7.79 10.48 -9.41
C ASP A 140 -7.67 9.52 -8.22
N VAL A 141 -7.37 8.24 -8.51
CA VAL A 141 -7.24 7.21 -7.46
C VAL A 141 -5.99 7.44 -6.63
N LEU A 142 -4.87 7.82 -7.24
CA LEU A 142 -3.62 8.13 -6.55
C LEU A 142 -3.79 9.33 -5.62
N ASP A 143 -4.42 10.40 -6.09
CA ASP A 143 -4.71 11.60 -5.29
C ASP A 143 -5.56 11.25 -4.05
N MET A 144 -6.57 10.41 -4.24
CA MET A 144 -7.37 9.93 -3.12
C MET A 144 -6.54 9.14 -2.11
N LEU A 145 -5.63 8.28 -2.57
CA LEU A 145 -4.75 7.49 -1.71
C LEU A 145 -3.75 8.36 -0.95
N TYR A 146 -3.12 9.33 -1.61
CA TYR A 146 -2.20 10.28 -0.99
C TYR A 146 -2.87 11.17 0.07
N ARG A 147 -4.13 11.58 -0.17
CA ARG A 147 -4.90 12.31 0.86
C ARG A 147 -5.21 11.48 2.09
N GLN A 148 -5.37 10.15 1.93
CA GLN A 148 -5.61 9.24 3.05
C GLN A 148 -4.35 8.93 3.86
N ASP A 149 -3.23 8.75 3.19
CA ASP A 149 -1.93 8.46 3.83
C ASP A 149 -0.78 8.92 2.91
N PRO A 150 -0.22 10.13 3.13
CA PRO A 150 0.86 10.67 2.31
C PRO A 150 2.16 9.86 2.34
N ALA A 151 2.31 8.93 3.31
CA ALA A 151 3.50 8.09 3.44
C ALA A 151 3.42 6.80 2.60
N GLN A 152 2.39 6.65 1.76
CA GLN A 152 2.24 5.50 0.88
C GLN A 152 2.80 5.79 -0.51
N ASP A 153 3.59 4.84 -1.02
CA ASP A 153 4.14 4.87 -2.38
C ASP A 153 3.43 3.80 -3.24
N PRO A 154 2.29 4.12 -3.87
CA PRO A 154 1.60 3.18 -4.74
C PRO A 154 2.39 2.93 -6.03
N VAL A 155 2.48 1.66 -6.42
CA VAL A 155 3.08 1.23 -7.68
C VAL A 155 1.97 1.10 -8.73
N VAL A 156 2.09 1.86 -9.83
CA VAL A 156 1.16 1.78 -10.97
C VAL A 156 1.72 0.81 -12.01
N ILE A 157 0.91 -0.17 -12.41
CA ILE A 157 1.25 -1.16 -13.41
C ILE A 157 0.32 -0.99 -14.61
N LEU A 158 0.83 -0.39 -15.69
CA LEU A 158 0.09 -0.21 -16.92
C LEU A 158 0.22 -1.44 -17.81
N ILE A 159 -0.91 -2.01 -18.22
CA ILE A 159 -1.00 -3.15 -19.13
C ILE A 159 -1.80 -2.74 -20.36
N THR A 160 -1.10 -2.53 -21.47
CA THR A 160 -1.66 -2.09 -22.75
C THR A 160 -0.87 -2.69 -23.93
N ASP A 161 -1.49 -2.73 -25.10
CA ASP A 161 -0.77 -3.07 -26.36
C ASP A 161 -0.13 -1.83 -27.01
N GLY A 162 -0.23 -0.66 -26.38
CA GLY A 162 0.36 0.57 -26.86
C GLY A 162 -0.42 1.27 -27.98
N ARG A 163 -1.59 0.74 -28.38
CA ARG A 163 -2.42 1.33 -29.45
C ARG A 163 -3.50 2.22 -28.86
N ALA A 164 -3.22 3.51 -28.70
CA ALA A 164 -4.25 4.51 -28.38
C ALA A 164 -5.14 4.75 -29.61
N THR A 165 -6.38 4.27 -29.59
CA THR A 165 -7.32 4.40 -30.73
C THR A 165 -8.45 5.40 -30.47
N SER A 166 -8.41 6.11 -29.36
CA SER A 166 -9.38 7.15 -29.00
C SER A 166 -8.65 8.39 -28.51
N PRO A 167 -8.93 9.59 -29.07
CA PRO A 167 -8.43 10.85 -28.50
C PRO A 167 -9.00 11.08 -27.09
N LEU A 168 -8.47 12.08 -26.42
CA LEU A 168 -8.98 12.59 -25.14
C LEU A 168 -10.46 12.92 -25.17
#